data_205752af149aa94bac6203d50a9d68e8
#
_entry.id   205752af149aa94bac6203d50a9d68e8
#
_cell.length_a   1.000
_cell.length_b   1.000
_cell.length_c   1.000
_cell.angle_alpha   90.00
_cell.angle_beta   90.00
_cell.angle_gamma   90.00
#
_symmetry.space_group_name_H-M   'P 1'
#
loop_
_entity.id
_entity.type
_entity.pdbx_description
1 polymer ?
#
loop_
_entity_poly.entity_id
_entity_poly.type
_entity_poly.pdbx_seq_one_letter_code
_entity_poly.pdbx_strand_id
1 'polypeptide(L)'
;VTDTNIKFANVTNLSELERQAIHTSSLIQPHGIVLVLEETELTIVQVTTNCYYAFGISAQEMIGKTLEELFDPFQVDIIQRGVAQKNLDFINPTKMWVRKNGDEYVIFDGVFHRNRDGILILELEPAESQESIPFLSFYHLAKASINQLQDTASLQDYCQIIVQEVRKVTGFDRVMLYKFDEDDSG
;
A
#
# COMPACT_ATOMS: atom_id res chain seq x y z
N VAL A 1 23.62 -9.92 10.80
CA VAL A 1 23.65 -8.75 11.70
C VAL A 1 24.79 -7.87 11.22
N THR A 2 24.50 -6.90 10.37
CA THR A 2 25.42 -5.84 9.98
C THR A 2 24.88 -4.53 10.50
N ASP A 3 25.53 -4.04 11.54
CA ASP A 3 25.35 -2.71 12.10
C ASP A 3 25.56 -1.66 11.00
N THR A 4 24.49 -1.03 10.57
CA THR A 4 24.57 0.17 9.73
C THR A 4 24.55 1.37 10.66
N ASN A 5 25.73 1.81 11.08
CA ASN A 5 25.91 3.08 11.77
C ASN A 5 25.48 4.23 10.86
N ILE A 6 24.26 4.72 11.04
CA ILE A 6 23.82 5.98 10.46
C ILE A 6 24.54 7.09 11.23
N LYS A 7 25.60 7.64 10.65
CA LYS A 7 26.22 8.88 11.13
C LYS A 7 25.28 10.01 10.80
N PHE A 8 24.58 10.53 11.79
CA PHE A 8 23.95 11.84 11.69
C PHE A 8 25.04 12.89 11.50
N ALA A 9 25.17 13.44 10.31
CA ALA A 9 25.97 14.64 10.09
C ALA A 9 25.30 15.80 10.83
N ASN A 10 26.10 16.62 11.52
CA ASN A 10 25.62 17.86 12.10
C ASN A 10 25.16 18.79 10.98
N VAL A 11 23.87 18.81 10.71
CA VAL A 11 23.27 19.66 9.68
C VAL A 11 23.06 21.05 10.30
N THR A 12 23.88 21.99 9.87
CA THR A 12 23.84 23.38 10.36
C THR A 12 22.91 24.28 9.54
N ASN A 13 22.22 23.73 8.51
CA ASN A 13 21.38 24.52 7.62
C ASN A 13 20.04 23.81 7.36
N LEU A 14 18.93 24.43 7.80
CA LEU A 14 17.58 23.92 7.59
C LEU A 14 17.26 23.66 6.11
N SER A 15 17.81 24.45 5.18
CA SER A 15 17.61 24.27 3.75
C SER A 15 18.28 22.99 3.18
N GLU A 16 19.31 22.49 3.85
CA GLU A 16 19.92 21.17 3.53
C GLU A 16 19.13 20.01 4.09
N LEU A 17 18.49 20.18 5.27
CA LEU A 17 17.55 19.23 5.82
C LEU A 17 16.30 19.05 4.93
N GLU A 18 15.79 20.16 4.39
CA GLU A 18 14.67 20.15 3.44
C GLU A 18 15.05 19.52 2.09
N ARG A 19 16.31 19.56 1.69
CA ARG A 19 16.85 18.91 0.49
C ARG A 19 17.27 17.47 0.71
N GLN A 20 17.58 17.06 1.93
CA GLN A 20 17.73 15.66 2.24
C GLN A 20 16.36 15.01 2.05
N ALA A 21 16.35 13.95 1.25
CA ALA A 21 15.16 13.23 0.83
C ALA A 21 14.38 12.59 1.99
N ILE A 22 13.87 13.42 2.90
CA ILE A 22 12.94 13.03 3.97
C ILE A 22 11.65 12.46 3.33
N HIS A 23 11.36 12.89 2.10
CA HIS A 23 10.20 12.46 1.32
C HIS A 23 10.46 11.25 0.41
N THR A 24 11.69 10.79 0.30
CA THR A 24 12.04 9.61 -0.51
C THR A 24 12.64 8.55 0.40
N SER A 25 11.79 7.64 0.87
CA SER A 25 12.28 6.40 1.46
C SER A 25 12.94 5.58 0.34
N SER A 26 14.22 5.24 0.48
CA SER A 26 14.89 4.34 -0.45
C SER A 26 14.58 2.86 -0.17
N LEU A 27 13.79 2.58 0.85
CA LEU A 27 13.43 1.25 1.30
C LEU A 27 11.93 1.17 1.51
N ILE A 28 11.35 0.05 1.13
CA ILE A 28 9.97 -0.33 1.46
C ILE A 28 9.95 -1.27 2.66
N GLN A 29 8.78 -1.46 3.24
CA GLN A 29 8.60 -2.43 4.31
C GLN A 29 8.90 -3.86 3.80
N PRO A 30 9.56 -4.73 4.60
CA PRO A 30 10.03 -6.04 4.15
C PRO A 30 8.93 -6.99 3.68
N HIS A 31 7.69 -6.79 4.12
CA HIS A 31 6.54 -7.60 3.75
C HIS A 31 5.91 -7.19 2.41
N GLY A 32 6.11 -5.94 1.99
CA GLY A 32 5.58 -5.44 0.72
C GLY A 32 6.53 -5.68 -0.45
N ILE A 33 5.97 -5.77 -1.65
CA ILE A 33 6.69 -5.82 -2.91
C ILE A 33 6.16 -4.70 -3.78
N VAL A 34 7.05 -3.93 -4.39
CA VAL A 34 6.66 -2.83 -5.28
C VAL A 34 7.21 -3.12 -6.67
N LEU A 35 6.33 -3.00 -7.66
CA LEU A 35 6.66 -3.03 -9.08
C LEU A 35 6.35 -1.67 -9.70
N VAL A 36 7.28 -1.17 -10.49
CA VAL A 36 7.07 0.00 -11.33
C VAL A 36 6.86 -0.49 -12.76
N LEU A 37 5.78 -0.05 -13.38
CA LEU A 37 5.30 -0.56 -14.65
C LEU A 37 5.29 0.53 -15.72
N GLU A 38 5.71 0.16 -16.90
CA GLU A 38 5.43 0.88 -18.14
C GLU A 38 4.01 0.53 -18.58
N GLU A 39 3.14 1.54 -18.84
CA GLU A 39 1.69 1.32 -18.94
C GLU A 39 1.24 0.59 -20.20
N THR A 40 1.96 0.71 -21.31
CA THR A 40 1.49 0.21 -22.62
C THR A 40 1.30 -1.32 -22.60
N GLU A 41 2.35 -2.02 -22.12
CA GLU A 41 2.38 -3.48 -22.06
C GLU A 41 2.40 -4.00 -20.61
N LEU A 42 2.28 -3.12 -19.62
CA LEU A 42 2.46 -3.42 -18.20
C LEU A 42 3.81 -4.12 -17.93
N THR A 43 4.85 -3.60 -18.58
CA THR A 43 6.22 -4.13 -18.47
C THR A 43 6.88 -3.64 -17.19
N ILE A 44 7.52 -4.54 -16.47
CA ILE A 44 8.21 -4.22 -15.20
C ILE A 44 9.53 -3.50 -15.53
N VAL A 45 9.63 -2.25 -15.13
CA VAL A 45 10.85 -1.42 -15.30
C VAL A 45 11.67 -1.32 -14.01
N GLN A 46 11.03 -1.49 -12.85
CA GLN A 46 11.70 -1.60 -11.56
C GLN A 46 10.92 -2.55 -10.66
N VAL A 47 11.64 -3.21 -9.77
CA VAL A 47 11.04 -4.10 -8.76
C VAL A 47 11.92 -4.15 -7.52
N THR A 48 11.32 -4.33 -6.36
CA THR A 48 12.03 -4.49 -5.09
C THR A 48 12.74 -5.84 -5.01
N THR A 49 13.92 -5.87 -4.38
CA THR A 49 14.79 -7.07 -4.36
C THR A 49 14.20 -8.26 -3.62
N ASN A 50 13.24 -8.02 -2.71
CA ASN A 50 12.55 -9.07 -1.96
C ASN A 50 11.48 -9.82 -2.81
N CYS A 51 11.29 -9.47 -4.08
CA CYS A 51 10.38 -10.16 -5.01
C CYS A 51 10.65 -11.68 -5.12
N TYR A 52 11.91 -12.10 -4.91
CA TYR A 52 12.29 -13.50 -4.94
C TYR A 52 11.45 -14.39 -4.00
N TYR A 53 11.08 -13.88 -2.83
CA TYR A 53 10.28 -14.65 -1.87
C TYR A 53 8.87 -14.97 -2.36
N ALA A 54 8.31 -14.09 -3.18
CA ALA A 54 6.98 -14.26 -3.75
C ALA A 54 6.98 -15.00 -5.08
N PHE A 55 7.89 -14.61 -5.99
CA PHE A 55 7.87 -15.07 -7.37
C PHE A 55 8.87 -16.21 -7.65
N GLY A 56 9.82 -16.45 -6.75
CA GLY A 56 10.87 -17.46 -6.95
C GLY A 56 11.90 -17.10 -8.01
N ILE A 57 11.84 -15.89 -8.56
CA ILE A 57 12.79 -15.34 -9.54
C ILE A 57 13.39 -14.05 -9.04
N SER A 58 14.60 -13.76 -9.46
CA SER A 58 15.34 -12.57 -9.02
C SER A 58 14.77 -11.29 -9.63
N ALA A 59 15.09 -10.14 -9.01
CA ALA A 59 14.70 -8.83 -9.53
C ALA A 59 15.24 -8.58 -10.95
N GLN A 60 16.46 -9.05 -11.25
CA GLN A 60 17.06 -8.93 -12.57
C GLN A 60 16.29 -9.72 -13.64
N GLU A 61 15.77 -10.88 -13.28
CA GLU A 61 14.96 -11.72 -14.16
C GLU A 61 13.54 -11.19 -14.36
N MET A 62 13.03 -10.39 -13.41
CA MET A 62 11.72 -9.77 -13.50
C MET A 62 11.70 -8.52 -14.38
N ILE A 63 12.79 -7.74 -14.38
CA ILE A 63 12.87 -6.51 -15.20
C ILE A 63 12.74 -6.88 -16.68
N GLY A 64 11.86 -6.17 -17.37
CA GLY A 64 11.52 -6.39 -18.78
C GLY A 64 10.43 -7.43 -19.04
N LYS A 65 9.98 -8.16 -18.02
CA LYS A 65 8.80 -9.03 -18.14
C LYS A 65 7.52 -8.22 -18.06
N THR A 66 6.47 -8.74 -18.69
CA THR A 66 5.11 -8.21 -18.56
C THR A 66 4.38 -8.84 -17.39
N LEU A 67 3.30 -8.22 -16.92
CA LEU A 67 2.46 -8.83 -15.90
C LEU A 67 1.83 -10.16 -16.36
N GLU A 68 1.57 -10.33 -17.65
CA GLU A 68 1.02 -11.58 -18.22
C GLU A 68 1.94 -12.79 -18.05
N GLU A 69 3.25 -12.57 -17.94
CA GLU A 69 4.21 -13.65 -17.70
C GLU A 69 4.22 -14.13 -16.24
N LEU A 70 3.69 -13.34 -15.32
CA LEU A 70 3.77 -13.57 -13.88
C LEU A 70 2.43 -13.85 -13.21
N PHE A 71 1.35 -13.33 -13.77
CA PHE A 71 0.01 -13.41 -13.23
C PHE A 71 -0.95 -14.11 -14.19
N ASP A 72 -2.12 -14.44 -13.69
CA ASP A 72 -3.17 -15.03 -14.51
C ASP A 72 -3.63 -14.06 -15.61
N PRO A 73 -3.74 -14.50 -16.88
CA PRO A 73 -4.12 -13.62 -17.99
C PRO A 73 -5.47 -12.93 -17.80
N PHE A 74 -6.43 -13.56 -17.13
CA PHE A 74 -7.73 -12.95 -16.85
C PHE A 74 -7.62 -11.77 -15.88
N GLN A 75 -6.74 -11.90 -14.88
CA GLN A 75 -6.45 -10.79 -13.97
C GLN A 75 -5.79 -9.63 -14.69
N VAL A 76 -4.81 -9.92 -15.54
CA VAL A 76 -4.09 -8.90 -16.30
C VAL A 76 -5.01 -8.15 -17.26
N ASP A 77 -5.94 -8.84 -17.92
CA ASP A 77 -6.95 -8.19 -18.79
C ASP A 77 -7.84 -7.19 -18.01
N ILE A 78 -8.25 -7.52 -16.78
CA ILE A 78 -8.99 -6.59 -15.91
C ILE A 78 -8.14 -5.36 -15.57
N ILE A 79 -6.87 -5.58 -15.24
CA ILE A 79 -5.92 -4.51 -14.90
C ILE A 79 -5.70 -3.60 -16.10
N GLN A 80 -5.43 -4.16 -17.28
CA GLN A 80 -5.23 -3.40 -18.52
C GLN A 80 -6.42 -2.51 -18.84
N ARG A 81 -7.64 -3.02 -18.67
CA ARG A 81 -8.86 -2.21 -18.88
C ARG A 81 -8.97 -1.05 -17.88
N GLY A 82 -8.68 -1.30 -16.59
CA GLY A 82 -8.69 -0.26 -15.56
C GLY A 82 -7.65 0.83 -15.84
N VAL A 83 -6.44 0.44 -16.22
CA VAL A 83 -5.35 1.33 -16.57
C VAL A 83 -5.69 2.16 -17.81
N ALA A 84 -6.21 1.53 -18.88
CA ALA A 84 -6.61 2.19 -20.13
C ALA A 84 -7.73 3.21 -19.91
N GLN A 85 -8.67 2.94 -19.03
CA GLN A 85 -9.75 3.86 -18.66
C GLN A 85 -9.30 4.99 -17.71
N LYS A 86 -8.04 4.98 -17.27
CA LYS A 86 -7.48 5.90 -16.24
C LYS A 86 -8.28 5.89 -14.92
N ASN A 87 -9.01 4.82 -14.68
CA ASN A 87 -9.83 4.62 -13.48
C ASN A 87 -9.26 3.48 -12.64
N LEU A 88 -8.26 3.80 -11.82
CA LEU A 88 -7.64 2.82 -10.94
C LEU A 88 -8.53 2.41 -9.76
N ASP A 89 -9.52 3.24 -9.36
CA ASP A 89 -10.44 2.91 -8.27
C ASP A 89 -11.28 1.67 -8.58
N PHE A 90 -11.52 1.40 -9.86
CA PHE A 90 -12.26 0.22 -10.29
C PHE A 90 -11.51 -1.09 -10.05
N ILE A 91 -10.18 -1.04 -10.05
CA ILE A 91 -9.30 -2.20 -9.85
C ILE A 91 -8.64 -2.23 -8.48
N ASN A 92 -8.90 -1.25 -7.61
CA ASN A 92 -8.27 -1.11 -6.30
C ASN A 92 -9.25 -1.29 -5.13
N PRO A 93 -8.85 -2.07 -4.12
CA PRO A 93 -7.77 -3.07 -4.13
C PRO A 93 -8.17 -4.32 -4.92
N THR A 94 -7.21 -5.09 -5.40
CA THR A 94 -7.46 -6.34 -6.11
C THR A 94 -6.69 -7.51 -5.51
N LYS A 95 -7.29 -8.70 -5.53
CA LYS A 95 -6.55 -9.93 -5.18
C LYS A 95 -5.72 -10.36 -6.38
N MET A 96 -4.44 -10.63 -6.14
CA MET A 96 -3.47 -11.06 -7.13
C MET A 96 -2.98 -12.47 -6.78
N TRP A 97 -3.09 -13.40 -7.73
CA TRP A 97 -2.58 -14.76 -7.57
C TRP A 97 -1.26 -14.90 -8.32
N VAL A 98 -0.19 -15.10 -7.57
CA VAL A 98 1.14 -15.34 -8.10
C VAL A 98 1.39 -16.84 -8.12
N ARG A 99 1.74 -17.38 -9.29
CA ARG A 99 2.18 -18.77 -9.38
C ARG A 99 3.61 -18.89 -8.89
N LYS A 100 3.82 -19.69 -7.86
CA LYS A 100 5.12 -20.03 -7.33
C LYS A 100 5.45 -21.49 -7.68
N ASN A 101 6.59 -21.74 -8.28
CA ASN A 101 7.17 -23.07 -8.55
C ASN A 101 6.16 -24.24 -8.64
N GLY A 102 5.49 -24.39 -9.77
CA GLY A 102 4.52 -25.48 -10.00
C GLY A 102 3.06 -25.03 -9.85
N ASP A 103 2.27 -25.77 -9.07
CA ASP A 103 0.84 -25.52 -8.87
C ASP A 103 0.51 -24.73 -7.58
N GLU A 104 1.52 -24.23 -6.89
CA GLU A 104 1.34 -23.44 -5.68
C GLU A 104 1.06 -21.97 -6.06
N TYR A 105 -0.02 -21.41 -5.51
CA TYR A 105 -0.37 -20.01 -5.65
C TYR A 105 -0.17 -19.29 -4.32
N VAL A 106 0.43 -18.11 -4.40
CA VAL A 106 0.49 -17.16 -3.28
C VAL A 106 -0.44 -16.02 -3.61
N ILE A 107 -1.27 -15.63 -2.62
CA ILE A 107 -2.26 -14.57 -2.80
C ILE A 107 -1.71 -13.28 -2.21
N PHE A 108 -1.84 -12.21 -2.96
CA PHE A 108 -1.49 -10.85 -2.55
C PHE A 108 -2.70 -9.93 -2.65
N ASP A 109 -2.72 -8.92 -1.81
CA ASP A 109 -3.53 -7.72 -2.00
C ASP A 109 -2.72 -6.74 -2.85
N GLY A 110 -3.24 -6.39 -4.00
CA GLY A 110 -2.61 -5.47 -4.95
C GLY A 110 -3.28 -4.11 -4.95
N VAL A 111 -2.48 -3.05 -4.92
CA VAL A 111 -2.93 -1.66 -5.06
C VAL A 111 -2.16 -0.99 -6.19
N PHE A 112 -2.88 -0.46 -7.16
CA PHE A 112 -2.32 0.30 -8.26
C PHE A 112 -2.47 1.79 -8.00
N HIS A 113 -1.42 2.55 -8.23
CA HIS A 113 -1.50 4.01 -8.24
C HIS A 113 -0.57 4.62 -9.28
N ARG A 114 -0.86 5.87 -9.67
CA ARG A 114 0.05 6.69 -10.48
C ARG A 114 0.69 7.76 -9.61
N ASN A 115 2.00 7.89 -9.73
CA ASN A 115 2.67 9.02 -9.12
C ASN A 115 2.38 10.32 -9.90
N ARG A 116 2.91 11.45 -9.43
CA ARG A 116 2.72 12.76 -10.07
C ARG A 116 3.30 12.85 -11.48
N ASP A 117 4.29 12.01 -11.80
CA ASP A 117 4.95 11.95 -13.10
C ASP A 117 4.24 11.00 -14.08
N GLY A 118 3.12 10.39 -13.64
CA GLY A 118 2.33 9.47 -14.45
C GLY A 118 2.84 8.04 -14.48
N ILE A 119 3.81 7.70 -13.62
CA ILE A 119 4.35 6.33 -13.53
C ILE A 119 3.35 5.45 -12.80
N LEU A 120 3.05 4.29 -13.38
CA LEU A 120 2.19 3.28 -12.76
C LEU A 120 2.99 2.43 -11.77
N ILE A 121 2.47 2.30 -10.57
CA ILE A 121 3.08 1.53 -9.49
C ILE A 121 2.07 0.49 -9.03
N LEU A 122 2.54 -0.73 -8.83
CA LEU A 122 1.80 -1.83 -8.19
C LEU A 122 2.47 -2.18 -6.87
N GLU A 123 1.75 -2.01 -5.79
CA GLU A 123 2.12 -2.49 -4.47
C GLU A 123 1.42 -3.82 -4.20
N LEU A 124 2.18 -4.80 -3.72
CA LEU A 124 1.69 -6.13 -3.37
C LEU A 124 1.99 -6.39 -1.90
N GLU A 125 0.97 -6.72 -1.14
CA GLU A 125 1.10 -7.20 0.23
C GLU A 125 0.60 -8.64 0.33
N PRO A 126 1.29 -9.54 1.04
CA PRO A 126 0.78 -10.89 1.27
C PRO A 126 -0.60 -10.82 1.87
N ALA A 127 -1.59 -11.41 1.20
CA ALA A 127 -2.92 -11.51 1.78
C ALA A 127 -2.84 -12.44 2.98
N GLU A 128 -3.14 -11.94 4.17
CA GLU A 128 -3.28 -12.78 5.35
C GLU A 128 -4.35 -13.84 5.09
N SER A 129 -4.01 -15.09 5.36
CA SER A 129 -4.80 -16.26 5.07
C SER A 129 -6.27 -16.09 5.45
N GLN A 130 -7.17 -16.26 4.49
CA GLN A 130 -8.58 -16.69 4.58
C GLN A 130 -9.54 -15.95 5.53
N GLU A 131 -9.09 -15.12 6.44
CA GLU A 131 -9.97 -14.29 7.27
C GLU A 131 -10.13 -12.89 6.69
N SER A 132 -10.42 -12.80 5.40
CA SER A 132 -11.03 -11.56 4.92
C SER A 132 -12.36 -11.41 5.66
N ILE A 133 -12.48 -10.37 6.49
CA ILE A 133 -13.78 -10.01 7.06
C ILE A 133 -14.77 -10.02 5.88
N PRO A 134 -15.81 -10.86 5.90
CA PRO A 134 -16.72 -10.94 4.75
C PRO A 134 -17.20 -9.52 4.44
N PHE A 135 -17.25 -9.16 3.17
CA PHE A 135 -17.62 -7.80 2.72
C PHE A 135 -18.85 -7.25 3.47
N LEU A 136 -19.82 -8.13 3.72
CA LEU A 136 -21.03 -7.73 4.45
C LEU A 136 -20.73 -7.33 5.91
N SER A 137 -19.81 -8.03 6.58
CA SER A 137 -19.40 -7.70 7.94
C SER A 137 -18.61 -6.39 7.98
N PHE A 138 -17.72 -6.17 7.01
CA PHE A 138 -17.01 -4.90 6.86
C PHE A 138 -17.99 -3.75 6.57
N TYR A 139 -18.95 -3.96 5.67
CA TYR A 139 -19.98 -2.97 5.37
C TYR A 139 -20.81 -2.60 6.60
N HIS A 140 -21.25 -3.59 7.39
CA HIS A 140 -21.99 -3.32 8.62
C HIS A 140 -21.17 -2.57 9.65
N LEU A 141 -19.89 -2.93 9.81
CA LEU A 141 -18.98 -2.24 10.72
C LEU A 141 -18.78 -0.78 10.29
N ALA A 142 -18.45 -0.54 9.03
CA ALA A 142 -18.24 0.80 8.48
C ALA A 142 -19.52 1.66 8.60
N LYS A 143 -20.68 1.10 8.26
CA LYS A 143 -21.96 1.80 8.36
C LYS A 143 -22.31 2.16 9.81
N ALA A 144 -22.08 1.25 10.75
CA ALA A 144 -22.30 1.53 12.16
C ALA A 144 -21.40 2.66 12.67
N SER A 145 -20.13 2.65 12.30
CA SER A 145 -19.16 3.71 12.65
C SER A 145 -19.57 5.07 12.07
N ILE A 146 -19.99 5.12 10.79
CA ILE A 146 -20.48 6.37 10.16
C ILE A 146 -21.72 6.91 10.87
N ASN A 147 -22.68 6.05 11.21
CA ASN A 147 -23.89 6.48 11.92
C ASN A 147 -23.57 7.07 13.29
N GLN A 148 -22.67 6.45 14.06
CA GLN A 148 -22.25 6.97 15.37
C GLN A 148 -21.59 8.35 15.25
N LEU A 149 -20.79 8.58 14.19
CA LEU A 149 -20.17 9.87 13.94
C LEU A 149 -21.18 10.97 13.58
N GLN A 150 -22.26 10.63 12.86
CA GLN A 150 -23.29 11.59 12.46
C GLN A 150 -24.14 12.10 13.62
N ASP A 151 -24.31 11.28 14.66
CA ASP A 151 -25.15 11.62 15.83
C ASP A 151 -24.41 12.39 16.93
N THR A 152 -23.12 12.77 16.69
CA THR A 152 -22.26 13.36 17.70
C THR A 152 -22.41 14.88 17.76
N ALA A 153 -22.69 15.41 18.96
CA ALA A 153 -22.94 16.83 19.16
C ALA A 153 -21.70 17.66 19.52
N SER A 154 -20.61 17.04 19.99
CA SER A 154 -19.39 17.76 20.40
C SER A 154 -18.16 17.27 19.64
N LEU A 155 -17.18 18.17 19.41
CA LEU A 155 -15.90 17.83 18.80
C LEU A 155 -15.14 16.79 19.63
N GLN A 156 -15.20 16.87 20.95
CA GLN A 156 -14.50 15.96 21.83
C GLN A 156 -15.08 14.54 21.71
N ASP A 157 -16.41 14.39 21.73
CA ASP A 157 -17.06 13.09 21.54
C ASP A 157 -16.78 12.54 20.14
N TYR A 158 -16.78 13.41 19.11
CA TYR A 158 -16.45 13.04 17.75
C TYR A 158 -15.05 12.44 17.65
N CYS A 159 -14.05 13.12 18.22
CA CYS A 159 -12.67 12.62 18.26
C CYS A 159 -12.56 11.29 19.01
N GLN A 160 -13.26 11.16 20.14
CA GLN A 160 -13.27 9.94 20.93
C GLN A 160 -13.87 8.75 20.15
N ILE A 161 -14.97 8.97 19.43
CA ILE A 161 -15.60 7.94 18.59
C ILE A 161 -14.66 7.55 17.44
N ILE A 162 -14.02 8.51 16.75
CA ILE A 162 -13.06 8.20 15.68
C ILE A 162 -11.97 7.26 16.21
N VAL A 163 -11.33 7.59 17.34
CA VAL A 163 -10.27 6.76 17.92
C VAL A 163 -10.76 5.34 18.23
N GLN A 164 -11.96 5.22 18.79
CA GLN A 164 -12.55 3.92 19.12
C GLN A 164 -12.87 3.10 17.87
N GLU A 165 -13.47 3.72 16.85
CA GLU A 165 -13.87 3.02 15.63
C GLU A 165 -12.65 2.62 14.79
N VAL A 166 -11.64 3.50 14.66
CA VAL A 166 -10.38 3.15 14.00
C VAL A 166 -9.70 1.99 14.73
N ARG A 167 -9.68 1.99 16.07
CA ARG A 167 -9.13 0.89 16.85
C ARG A 167 -9.87 -0.43 16.60
N LYS A 168 -11.19 -0.40 16.51
CA LYS A 168 -11.98 -1.61 16.19
C LYS A 168 -11.70 -2.18 14.81
N VAL A 169 -11.56 -1.29 13.81
CA VAL A 169 -11.32 -1.69 12.42
C VAL A 169 -9.90 -2.22 12.22
N THR A 170 -8.91 -1.55 12.82
CA THR A 170 -7.49 -1.87 12.59
C THR A 170 -6.92 -2.89 13.56
N GLY A 171 -7.57 -3.10 14.72
CA GLY A 171 -7.02 -3.93 15.78
C GLY A 171 -5.77 -3.38 16.48
N PHE A 172 -5.38 -2.14 16.21
CA PHE A 172 -4.19 -1.54 16.82
C PHE A 172 -4.37 -1.37 18.33
N ASP A 173 -3.31 -1.60 19.08
CA ASP A 173 -3.31 -1.41 20.54
C ASP A 173 -3.51 0.05 20.94
N ARG A 174 -2.99 0.97 20.11
CA ARG A 174 -3.06 2.42 20.35
C ARG A 174 -3.47 3.15 19.10
N VAL A 175 -4.46 4.01 19.24
CA VAL A 175 -4.90 4.98 18.25
C VAL A 175 -4.98 6.34 18.92
N MET A 176 -4.41 7.36 18.31
CA MET A 176 -4.40 8.72 18.82
C MET A 176 -4.89 9.68 17.74
N LEU A 177 -5.62 10.68 18.16
CA LEU A 177 -6.02 11.80 17.31
C LEU A 177 -5.46 13.07 17.95
N TYR A 178 -4.67 13.82 17.18
CA TYR A 178 -4.14 15.11 17.60
C TYR A 178 -4.97 16.24 16.98
N LYS A 179 -5.34 17.19 17.79
CA LYS A 179 -5.90 18.46 17.37
C LYS A 179 -4.86 19.56 17.66
N PHE A 180 -4.42 20.27 16.64
CA PHE A 180 -3.58 21.43 16.81
C PHE A 180 -4.46 22.66 17.06
N ASP A 181 -4.09 23.46 18.03
CA ASP A 181 -4.69 24.77 18.28
C ASP A 181 -4.03 25.86 17.40
N GLU A 182 -4.56 27.08 17.43
CA GLU A 182 -4.07 28.19 16.57
C GLU A 182 -2.61 28.61 16.84
N ASP A 183 -2.09 28.23 17.98
CA ASP A 183 -0.69 28.47 18.40
C ASP A 183 0.23 27.25 18.16
N ASP A 184 -0.20 26.29 17.35
CA ASP A 184 0.49 25.01 17.07
C ASP A 184 0.69 24.10 18.30
N SER A 185 0.06 24.38 19.43
CA SER A 185 -0.02 23.45 20.56
C SER A 185 -1.10 22.40 20.33
N GLY A 186 -0.92 21.18 20.89
CA GLY A 186 -1.88 20.07 20.75
C GLY A 186 -1.76 19.02 21.85
#